data_66dce15c45e29824d8271a77164fabb7
#
_entry.id   66dce15c45e29824d8271a77164fabb7
#
_cell.length_a   1.000
_cell.length_b   1.000
_cell.length_c   1.000
_cell.angle_alpha   90.00
_cell.angle_beta   90.00
_cell.angle_gamma   90.00
#
_symmetry.space_group_name_H-M   'P 1'
#
loop_
_entity.id
_entity.type
_entity.pdbx_description
1 polymer ?
#
loop_
_entity_poly.entity_id
_entity_poly.type
_entity_poly.pdbx_seq_one_letter_code
_entity_poly.pdbx_strand_id
1 'polypeptide(L)'
;MERCSTTERDEEIMTRRLQALPDPTALEQAWKSDPRWEGITRDYSAEDVFRLRGSIHVRQTLAERGAERLWQLLHDEPFVAALGALTGNQAVQQVRAGLKAVYLSGWQVAADANLAGQMYPDQSLYPSNSVPSVVRRINQALQRADQIDWSEGRRETNWFAPILADAEAGFGGPLNAFELMKDRKSVV
;
A
#
# COMPACT_ATOMS: atom_id res chain seq x y z
N MET A 1 16.64 -23.27 23.02
CA MET A 1 16.91 -21.97 22.33
C MET A 1 15.93 -21.89 21.18
N GLU A 2 14.70 -21.45 21.51
CA GLU A 2 13.58 -21.35 20.55
C GLU A 2 13.88 -20.20 19.57
N ARG A 3 13.89 -20.52 18.30
CA ARG A 3 13.93 -19.49 17.26
C ARG A 3 12.52 -18.87 17.23
N CYS A 4 12.42 -17.65 17.76
CA CYS A 4 11.26 -16.79 17.51
C CYS A 4 11.02 -16.80 16.00
N SER A 5 9.80 -17.14 15.55
CA SER A 5 9.53 -17.24 14.13
C SER A 5 9.67 -15.86 13.48
N THR A 6 10.13 -15.81 12.24
CA THR A 6 10.29 -14.56 11.48
C THR A 6 8.97 -13.77 11.50
N THR A 7 7.84 -14.45 11.49
CA THR A 7 6.49 -13.91 11.52
C THR A 7 6.18 -13.13 12.83
N GLU A 8 6.56 -13.65 13.99
CA GLU A 8 6.31 -12.99 15.29
C GLU A 8 7.16 -11.72 15.45
N ARG A 9 8.40 -11.75 14.95
CA ARG A 9 9.29 -10.60 14.99
C ARG A 9 8.84 -9.50 14.03
N ASP A 10 8.35 -9.87 12.85
CA ASP A 10 7.78 -8.96 11.86
C ASP A 10 6.48 -8.31 12.36
N GLU A 11 5.65 -9.05 13.08
CA GLU A 11 4.44 -8.52 13.72
C GLU A 11 4.77 -7.56 14.88
N GLU A 12 5.77 -7.84 15.68
CA GLU A 12 6.18 -6.98 16.78
C GLU A 12 6.81 -5.67 16.29
N ILE A 13 7.66 -5.73 15.26
CA ILE A 13 8.25 -4.56 14.60
C ILE A 13 7.15 -3.71 13.95
N MET A 14 6.20 -4.34 13.28
CA MET A 14 5.09 -3.67 12.62
C MET A 14 4.16 -3.02 13.64
N THR A 15 3.85 -3.68 14.75
CA THR A 15 3.02 -3.13 15.82
C THR A 15 3.67 -1.91 16.47
N ARG A 16 4.99 -1.90 16.65
CA ARG A 16 5.74 -0.74 17.17
C ARG A 16 5.74 0.45 16.21
N ARG A 17 5.90 0.23 14.91
CA ARG A 17 5.93 1.30 13.89
C ARG A 17 4.55 1.86 13.56
N LEU A 18 3.51 1.03 13.70
CA LEU A 18 2.12 1.43 13.49
C LEU A 18 1.53 2.23 14.67
N GLN A 19 2.23 2.32 15.80
CA GLN A 19 1.83 3.25 16.84
C GLN A 19 1.99 4.69 16.33
N ALA A 20 0.90 5.44 16.32
CA ALA A 20 0.90 6.84 15.92
C ALA A 20 2.02 7.57 16.64
N LEU A 21 2.91 8.23 15.89
CA LEU A 21 3.93 9.08 16.51
C LEU A 21 3.22 10.10 17.42
N PRO A 22 3.50 10.11 18.71
CA PRO A 22 2.66 10.79 19.70
C PRO A 22 2.72 12.31 19.61
N ASP A 23 3.81 12.84 19.02
CA ASP A 23 4.07 14.28 18.95
C ASP A 23 5.02 14.65 17.78
N PRO A 24 5.16 15.95 17.46
CA PRO A 24 6.06 16.41 16.40
C PRO A 24 7.53 16.02 16.63
N THR A 25 7.98 16.00 17.88
CA THR A 25 9.38 15.67 18.22
C THR A 25 9.71 14.24 17.83
N ALA A 26 8.80 13.31 18.13
CA ALA A 26 8.97 11.89 17.76
C ALA A 26 8.98 11.71 16.23
N LEU A 27 8.16 12.47 15.50
CA LEU A 27 8.16 12.45 14.03
C LEU A 27 9.49 12.99 13.47
N GLU A 28 9.97 14.09 13.99
CA GLU A 28 11.25 14.67 13.58
C GLU A 28 12.43 13.73 13.86
N GLN A 29 12.40 13.07 15.02
CA GLN A 29 13.40 12.06 15.36
C GLN A 29 13.36 10.87 14.39
N ALA A 30 12.19 10.38 14.04
CA ALA A 30 12.02 9.32 13.05
C ALA A 30 12.58 9.72 11.69
N TRP A 31 12.34 10.94 11.23
CA TRP A 31 12.89 11.44 9.96
C TRP A 31 14.42 11.48 9.94
N LYS A 32 15.05 11.69 11.09
CA LYS A 32 16.52 11.76 11.23
C LYS A 32 17.17 10.38 11.38
N SER A 33 16.47 9.42 11.98
CA SER A 33 17.07 8.14 12.39
C SER A 33 16.62 6.93 11.56
N ASP A 34 15.49 7.00 10.85
CA ASP A 34 15.03 5.88 10.03
C ASP A 34 15.65 5.95 8.63
N PRO A 35 16.40 4.91 8.19
CA PRO A 35 17.02 4.85 6.85
C PRO A 35 16.03 5.07 5.69
N ARG A 36 14.74 4.82 5.89
CA ARG A 36 13.68 5.10 4.91
C ARG A 36 13.67 6.56 4.45
N TRP A 37 14.13 7.47 5.29
CA TRP A 37 14.11 8.90 5.02
C TRP A 37 15.45 9.47 4.59
N GLU A 38 16.45 8.61 4.43
CA GLU A 38 17.77 9.04 3.97
C GLU A 38 17.69 9.72 2.59
N GLY A 39 18.32 10.89 2.47
CA GLY A 39 18.31 11.68 1.23
C GLY A 39 17.02 12.47 0.98
N ILE A 40 16.00 12.37 1.85
CA ILE A 40 14.77 13.14 1.72
C ILE A 40 14.91 14.51 2.37
N THR A 41 14.81 15.56 1.55
CA THR A 41 14.76 16.96 2.01
C THR A 41 13.32 17.43 2.09
N ARG A 42 12.97 18.14 3.17
CA ARG A 42 11.64 18.71 3.40
C ARG A 42 11.74 20.19 3.62
N ASP A 43 10.84 20.94 3.03
CA ASP A 43 10.66 22.39 3.20
C ASP A 43 9.60 22.73 4.24
N TYR A 44 9.13 21.73 5.01
CA TYR A 44 8.14 21.82 6.08
C TYR A 44 8.63 21.10 7.33
N SER A 45 8.09 21.48 8.48
CA SER A 45 8.44 20.92 9.79
C SER A 45 7.47 19.79 10.20
N ALA A 46 7.86 19.06 11.26
CA ALA A 46 6.97 18.08 11.89
C ALA A 46 5.76 18.76 12.54
N GLU A 47 5.91 19.97 13.08
CA GLU A 47 4.83 20.80 13.62
C GLU A 47 3.81 21.16 12.53
N ASP A 48 4.26 21.48 11.31
CA ASP A 48 3.35 21.75 10.20
C ASP A 48 2.50 20.53 9.84
N VAL A 49 3.09 19.32 9.85
CA VAL A 49 2.35 18.07 9.63
C VAL A 49 1.28 17.90 10.70
N PHE A 50 1.62 18.09 11.97
CA PHE A 50 0.66 17.96 13.09
C PHE A 50 -0.42 19.02 13.06
N ARG A 51 -0.07 20.26 12.71
CA ARG A 51 -1.02 21.36 12.58
C ARG A 51 -2.05 21.10 11.45
N LEU A 52 -1.60 20.52 10.33
CA LEU A 52 -2.43 20.33 9.12
C LEU A 52 -3.24 19.04 9.12
N ARG A 53 -2.79 17.99 9.83
CA ARG A 53 -3.49 16.69 9.83
C ARG A 53 -4.83 16.68 10.55
N GLY A 54 -5.12 17.70 11.36
CA GLY A 54 -6.30 17.75 12.21
C GLY A 54 -6.12 17.02 13.55
N SER A 55 -7.19 16.98 14.35
CA SER A 55 -7.19 16.43 15.71
C SER A 55 -7.26 14.90 15.77
N ILE A 56 -7.65 14.25 14.68
CA ILE A 56 -7.80 12.80 14.60
C ILE A 56 -6.78 12.24 13.61
N HIS A 57 -5.99 11.28 14.05
CA HIS A 57 -5.09 10.54 13.19
C HIS A 57 -5.86 9.40 12.51
N VAL A 58 -6.31 9.64 11.27
CA VAL A 58 -6.93 8.62 10.44
C VAL A 58 -5.86 7.64 9.95
N ARG A 59 -6.04 6.36 10.24
CA ARG A 59 -5.15 5.27 9.83
C ARG A 59 -5.83 4.37 8.81
N GLN A 60 -5.04 3.92 7.85
CA GLN A 60 -5.47 3.00 6.79
C GLN A 60 -4.66 1.71 6.93
N THR A 61 -5.15 0.79 7.74
CA THR A 61 -4.41 -0.40 8.20
C THR A 61 -3.83 -1.22 7.06
N LEU A 62 -4.60 -1.49 6.00
CA LEU A 62 -4.09 -2.29 4.88
C LEU A 62 -3.00 -1.55 4.09
N ALA A 63 -3.17 -0.25 3.86
CA ALA A 63 -2.19 0.57 3.16
C ALA A 63 -0.88 0.67 3.96
N GLU A 64 -0.96 0.88 5.27
CA GLU A 64 0.21 0.92 6.15
C GLU A 64 0.96 -0.43 6.15
N ARG A 65 0.24 -1.54 6.29
CA ARG A 65 0.82 -2.90 6.24
C ARG A 65 1.43 -3.21 4.87
N GLY A 66 0.74 -2.85 3.80
CA GLY A 66 1.22 -3.05 2.43
C GLY A 66 2.51 -2.28 2.16
N ALA A 67 2.55 -1.00 2.51
CA ALA A 67 3.73 -0.16 2.35
C ALA A 67 4.93 -0.68 3.16
N GLU A 68 4.73 -1.06 4.42
CA GLU A 68 5.78 -1.63 5.26
C GLU A 68 6.28 -2.95 4.70
N ARG A 69 5.38 -3.84 4.30
CA ARG A 69 5.75 -5.12 3.71
C ARG A 69 6.51 -4.97 2.39
N LEU A 70 6.10 -4.05 1.53
CA LEU A 70 6.82 -3.79 0.28
C LEU A 70 8.23 -3.27 0.57
N TRP A 71 8.37 -2.35 1.53
CA TRP A 71 9.68 -1.84 1.95
C TRP A 71 10.62 -2.97 2.41
N GLN A 72 10.12 -3.88 3.25
CA GLN A 72 10.89 -5.05 3.70
C GLN A 72 11.29 -5.94 2.53
N LEU A 73 10.34 -6.29 1.65
CA LEU A 73 10.62 -7.15 0.50
C LEU A 73 11.71 -6.58 -0.41
N LEU A 74 11.71 -5.25 -0.64
CA LEU A 74 12.70 -4.58 -1.46
C LEU A 74 14.11 -4.58 -0.86
N HIS A 75 14.25 -4.78 0.46
CA HIS A 75 15.55 -4.83 1.15
C HIS A 75 16.01 -6.27 1.40
N ASP A 76 15.09 -7.18 1.65
CA ASP A 76 15.42 -8.54 2.10
C ASP A 76 15.49 -9.54 0.94
N GLU A 77 14.82 -9.26 -0.17
CA GLU A 77 14.73 -10.17 -1.30
C GLU A 77 15.62 -9.73 -2.47
N PRO A 78 16.26 -10.66 -3.18
CA PRO A 78 17.03 -10.32 -4.37
C PRO A 78 16.17 -9.75 -5.50
N PHE A 79 14.89 -10.09 -5.53
CA PHE A 79 13.85 -9.51 -6.38
C PHE A 79 12.47 -9.79 -5.79
N VAL A 80 11.50 -8.94 -6.05
CA VAL A 80 10.11 -9.13 -5.64
C VAL A 80 9.29 -9.63 -6.82
N ALA A 81 8.85 -10.90 -6.75
CA ALA A 81 8.00 -11.47 -7.77
C ALA A 81 6.58 -10.89 -7.68
N ALA A 82 6.15 -10.19 -8.74
CA ALA A 82 4.82 -9.62 -8.87
C ALA A 82 4.29 -9.80 -10.29
N LEU A 83 2.98 -9.95 -10.42
CA LEU A 83 2.28 -9.97 -11.71
C LEU A 83 1.11 -8.99 -11.67
N GLY A 84 0.68 -8.54 -12.86
CA GLY A 84 -0.48 -7.68 -13.01
C GLY A 84 -1.79 -8.37 -12.63
N ALA A 85 -2.67 -7.65 -11.92
CA ALA A 85 -4.03 -8.10 -11.62
C ALA A 85 -5.02 -6.93 -11.73
N LEU A 86 -6.13 -7.17 -12.42
CA LEU A 86 -7.28 -6.24 -12.51
C LEU A 86 -8.48 -6.71 -11.71
N THR A 87 -8.49 -7.96 -11.28
CA THR A 87 -9.59 -8.56 -10.55
C THR A 87 -9.13 -9.15 -9.23
N GLY A 88 -10.03 -9.20 -8.25
CA GLY A 88 -9.73 -9.84 -6.97
C GLY A 88 -9.40 -11.33 -7.11
N ASN A 89 -10.03 -12.03 -8.07
CA ASN A 89 -9.72 -13.44 -8.29
C ASN A 89 -8.30 -13.65 -8.82
N GLN A 90 -7.83 -12.80 -9.75
CA GLN A 90 -6.44 -12.85 -10.21
C GLN A 90 -5.46 -12.66 -9.05
N ALA A 91 -5.68 -11.65 -8.21
CA ALA A 91 -4.84 -11.40 -7.04
C ALA A 91 -4.84 -12.57 -6.05
N VAL A 92 -6.01 -13.14 -5.73
CA VAL A 92 -6.12 -14.33 -4.87
C VAL A 92 -5.33 -15.51 -5.44
N GLN A 93 -5.41 -15.77 -6.74
CA GLN A 93 -4.65 -16.85 -7.37
C GLN A 93 -3.13 -16.59 -7.34
N GLN A 94 -2.72 -15.34 -7.57
CA GLN A 94 -1.31 -14.96 -7.50
C GLN A 94 -0.73 -15.16 -6.09
N VAL A 95 -1.41 -14.67 -5.06
CA VAL A 95 -0.97 -14.85 -3.66
C VAL A 95 -0.94 -16.33 -3.29
N ARG A 96 -1.96 -17.10 -3.67
CA ARG A 96 -2.00 -18.55 -3.45
C ARG A 96 -0.84 -19.29 -4.13
N ALA A 97 -0.42 -18.81 -5.30
CA ALA A 97 0.74 -19.35 -6.01
C ALA A 97 2.09 -18.89 -5.44
N GLY A 98 2.10 -18.09 -4.38
CA GLY A 98 3.32 -17.64 -3.69
C GLY A 98 3.91 -16.33 -4.19
N LEU A 99 3.21 -15.55 -5.03
CA LEU A 99 3.67 -14.22 -5.37
C LEU A 99 3.62 -13.31 -4.13
N LYS A 100 4.66 -12.51 -3.96
CA LYS A 100 4.86 -11.68 -2.75
C LYS A 100 4.28 -10.29 -2.88
N ALA A 101 3.93 -9.84 -4.09
CA ALA A 101 3.31 -8.56 -4.37
C ALA A 101 2.37 -8.66 -5.58
N VAL A 102 1.43 -7.74 -5.67
CA VAL A 102 0.52 -7.58 -6.81
C VAL A 102 0.85 -6.26 -7.50
N TYR A 103 0.98 -6.28 -8.82
CA TYR A 103 1.11 -5.06 -9.61
C TYR A 103 -0.24 -4.67 -10.21
N LEU A 104 -0.65 -3.43 -10.02
CA LEU A 104 -1.83 -2.87 -10.66
C LEU A 104 -1.40 -1.84 -11.70
N SER A 105 -1.39 -2.27 -12.95
CA SER A 105 -0.96 -1.48 -14.08
C SER A 105 -1.99 -0.39 -14.44
N GLY A 106 -1.55 0.85 -14.54
CA GLY A 106 -2.35 1.97 -15.03
C GLY A 106 -2.79 1.74 -16.46
N TRP A 107 -1.91 1.23 -17.31
CA TRP A 107 -2.25 0.88 -18.70
C TRP A 107 -3.41 -0.12 -18.80
N GLN A 108 -3.39 -1.16 -17.99
CA GLN A 108 -4.50 -2.13 -17.96
C GLN A 108 -5.79 -1.48 -17.43
N VAL A 109 -5.70 -0.57 -16.47
CA VAL A 109 -6.85 0.20 -15.99
C VAL A 109 -7.38 1.13 -17.07
N ALA A 110 -6.51 1.80 -17.80
CA ALA A 110 -6.90 2.65 -18.95
C ALA A 110 -7.67 1.85 -20.00
N ALA A 111 -7.22 0.62 -20.31
CA ALA A 111 -7.85 -0.22 -21.30
C ALA A 111 -9.19 -0.82 -20.84
N ASP A 112 -9.23 -1.45 -19.63
CA ASP A 112 -10.30 -2.37 -19.29
C ASP A 112 -11.02 -2.11 -17.97
N ALA A 113 -10.49 -1.26 -17.10
CA ALA A 113 -10.98 -1.17 -15.71
C ALA A 113 -11.22 0.25 -15.20
N ASN A 114 -11.20 1.25 -16.07
CA ASN A 114 -11.48 2.62 -15.66
C ASN A 114 -12.99 2.87 -15.46
N LEU A 115 -13.30 3.88 -14.64
CA LEU A 115 -14.68 4.20 -14.25
C LEU A 115 -15.48 4.93 -15.35
N ALA A 116 -14.83 5.40 -16.40
CA ALA A 116 -15.54 5.99 -17.55
C ALA A 116 -16.14 4.93 -18.49
N GLY A 117 -15.73 3.65 -18.35
CA GLY A 117 -16.24 2.56 -19.19
C GLY A 117 -15.82 2.67 -20.66
N GLN A 118 -14.72 3.36 -20.93
CA GLN A 118 -14.15 3.54 -22.26
C GLN A 118 -12.72 3.05 -22.29
N MET A 119 -12.19 2.74 -23.47
CA MET A 119 -10.78 2.48 -23.64
C MET A 119 -10.04 3.82 -23.81
N TYR A 120 -9.04 4.04 -22.95
CA TYR A 120 -8.15 5.20 -23.04
C TYR A 120 -6.72 4.78 -23.34
N PRO A 121 -5.92 5.67 -23.98
CA PRO A 121 -4.49 5.49 -23.99
C PRO A 121 -3.93 5.69 -22.57
N ASP A 122 -2.74 5.15 -22.34
CA ASP A 122 -1.99 5.26 -21.09
C ASP A 122 -1.37 6.67 -20.92
N GLN A 123 -2.19 7.66 -20.67
CA GLN A 123 -1.82 9.08 -20.62
C GLN A 123 -2.57 9.86 -19.54
N SER A 124 -2.98 9.23 -18.47
CA SER A 124 -3.76 9.87 -17.38
C SER A 124 -5.06 10.53 -17.83
N LEU A 125 -5.71 10.02 -18.88
CA LEU A 125 -6.95 10.59 -19.41
C LEU A 125 -8.22 9.97 -18.83
N TYR A 126 -8.11 8.81 -18.18
CA TYR A 126 -9.24 8.20 -17.48
C TYR A 126 -9.42 8.80 -16.08
N PRO A 127 -10.59 8.60 -15.42
CA PRO A 127 -10.84 9.16 -14.09
C PRO A 127 -9.79 8.71 -13.05
N SER A 128 -9.20 9.63 -12.31
CA SER A 128 -8.10 9.42 -11.37
C SER A 128 -8.44 8.43 -10.24
N ASN A 129 -9.71 8.29 -9.88
CA ASN A 129 -10.19 7.35 -8.87
C ASN A 129 -10.44 5.93 -9.40
N SER A 130 -10.12 5.64 -10.66
CA SER A 130 -10.29 4.31 -11.26
C SER A 130 -9.36 3.28 -10.60
N VAL A 131 -8.07 3.59 -10.48
CA VAL A 131 -7.08 2.70 -9.83
C VAL A 131 -7.46 2.42 -8.37
N PRO A 132 -7.75 3.42 -7.52
CA PRO A 132 -8.23 3.17 -6.17
C PRO A 132 -9.47 2.27 -6.09
N SER A 133 -10.38 2.39 -7.05
CA SER A 133 -11.57 1.52 -7.13
C SER A 133 -11.21 0.05 -7.38
N VAL A 134 -10.23 -0.22 -8.25
CA VAL A 134 -9.73 -1.58 -8.49
C VAL A 134 -9.00 -2.12 -7.27
N VAL A 135 -8.15 -1.30 -6.61
CA VAL A 135 -7.45 -1.70 -5.38
C VAL A 135 -8.43 -2.11 -4.29
N ARG A 136 -9.51 -1.36 -4.08
CA ARG A 136 -10.56 -1.74 -3.11
C ARG A 136 -11.15 -3.12 -3.41
N ARG A 137 -11.45 -3.42 -4.67
CA ARG A 137 -11.97 -4.74 -5.08
C ARG A 137 -10.96 -5.86 -4.83
N ILE A 138 -9.70 -5.63 -5.12
CA ILE A 138 -8.62 -6.59 -4.84
C ILE A 138 -8.49 -6.82 -3.33
N ASN A 139 -8.41 -5.76 -2.55
CA ASN A 139 -8.30 -5.84 -1.09
C ASN A 139 -9.50 -6.60 -0.47
N GLN A 140 -10.72 -6.37 -0.94
CA GLN A 140 -11.89 -7.10 -0.47
C GLN A 140 -11.82 -8.60 -0.78
N ALA A 141 -11.28 -8.98 -1.94
CA ALA A 141 -11.09 -10.39 -2.29
C ALA A 141 -10.01 -11.05 -1.42
N LEU A 142 -8.90 -10.36 -1.17
CA LEU A 142 -7.84 -10.84 -0.28
C LEU A 142 -8.32 -10.96 1.16
N GLN A 143 -9.06 -9.96 1.66
CA GLN A 143 -9.69 -10.02 2.99
C GLN A 143 -10.64 -11.21 3.10
N ARG A 144 -11.42 -11.49 2.04
CA ARG A 144 -12.32 -12.66 2.06
C ARG A 144 -11.55 -13.97 2.07
N ALA A 145 -10.47 -14.08 1.34
CA ALA A 145 -9.60 -15.25 1.36
C ALA A 145 -8.96 -15.46 2.75
N ASP A 146 -8.49 -14.38 3.37
CA ASP A 146 -7.97 -14.38 4.74
C ASP A 146 -9.04 -14.86 5.76
N GLN A 147 -10.24 -14.29 5.69
CA GLN A 147 -11.35 -14.67 6.58
C GLN A 147 -11.69 -16.17 6.48
N ILE A 148 -11.67 -16.73 5.27
CA ILE A 148 -11.95 -18.15 5.06
C ILE A 148 -10.85 -18.98 5.73
N ASP A 149 -9.57 -18.70 5.44
CA ASP A 149 -8.45 -19.43 6.01
C ASP A 149 -8.42 -19.29 7.54
N TRP A 150 -8.66 -18.08 8.04
CA TRP A 150 -8.74 -17.84 9.48
C TRP A 150 -9.84 -18.66 10.15
N SER A 151 -11.04 -18.71 9.56
CA SER A 151 -12.17 -19.49 10.11
C SER A 151 -11.94 -20.99 10.10
N GLU A 152 -11.11 -21.46 9.17
CA GLU A 152 -10.74 -22.88 9.03
C GLU A 152 -9.44 -23.25 9.75
N GLY A 153 -8.85 -22.33 10.50
CA GLY A 153 -7.63 -22.56 11.26
C GLY A 153 -6.33 -22.58 10.44
N ARG A 154 -6.38 -22.25 9.15
CA ARG A 154 -5.19 -22.14 8.28
C ARG A 154 -4.48 -20.82 8.51
N ARG A 155 -3.13 -20.84 8.56
CA ARG A 155 -2.28 -19.67 8.88
C ARG A 155 -1.05 -19.56 7.98
N GLU A 156 -0.94 -20.40 6.98
CA GLU A 156 0.27 -20.53 6.15
C GLU A 156 0.38 -19.42 5.11
N THR A 157 -0.75 -18.84 4.67
CA THR A 157 -0.77 -17.82 3.61
C THR A 157 -0.93 -16.42 4.19
N ASN A 158 0.03 -15.55 3.89
CA ASN A 158 -0.18 -14.11 4.11
C ASN A 158 -0.95 -13.52 2.92
N TRP A 159 -2.27 -13.38 3.07
CA TRP A 159 -3.14 -12.90 2.02
C TRP A 159 -2.95 -11.42 1.68
N PHE A 160 -2.42 -10.62 2.61
CA PHE A 160 -2.25 -9.17 2.45
C PHE A 160 -0.92 -8.85 1.75
N ALA A 161 -0.74 -9.39 0.53
CA ALA A 161 0.36 -8.98 -0.32
C ALA A 161 0.25 -7.49 -0.66
N PRO A 162 1.36 -6.73 -0.62
CA PRO A 162 1.34 -5.33 -1.02
C PRO A 162 0.91 -5.17 -2.46
N ILE A 163 0.12 -4.12 -2.73
CA ILE A 163 -0.33 -3.78 -4.07
C ILE A 163 0.47 -2.56 -4.54
N LEU A 164 1.31 -2.74 -5.53
CA LEU A 164 2.02 -1.64 -6.19
C LEU A 164 1.15 -1.10 -7.32
N ALA A 165 0.55 0.06 -7.10
CA ALA A 165 -0.38 0.68 -8.04
C ALA A 165 0.27 1.81 -8.82
N ASP A 166 0.07 1.81 -10.13
CA ASP A 166 0.55 2.85 -11.03
C ASP A 166 -0.13 4.20 -10.73
N ALA A 167 0.64 5.26 -10.69
CA ALA A 167 0.16 6.64 -10.49
C ALA A 167 0.12 7.47 -11.78
N GLU A 168 0.45 6.84 -12.91
CA GLU A 168 0.51 7.52 -14.20
C GLU A 168 1.39 8.80 -14.15
N ALA A 169 0.97 9.86 -14.84
CA ALA A 169 1.58 11.18 -14.78
C ALA A 169 0.95 12.10 -13.71
N GLY A 170 0.27 11.55 -12.67
CA GLY A 170 -0.37 12.33 -11.61
C GLY A 170 -1.72 12.96 -11.98
N PHE A 171 -2.26 12.65 -13.16
CA PHE A 171 -3.58 13.09 -13.63
C PHE A 171 -3.78 14.62 -13.71
N GLY A 172 -2.71 15.38 -13.90
CA GLY A 172 -2.76 16.83 -14.10
C GLY A 172 -1.77 17.59 -13.22
N GLY A 173 -2.20 18.75 -12.69
CA GLY A 173 -1.34 19.60 -11.88
C GLY A 173 -1.16 19.13 -10.43
N PRO A 174 -0.41 19.91 -9.60
CA PRO A 174 -0.10 19.55 -8.21
C PRO A 174 -1.33 19.25 -7.33
N LEU A 175 -2.43 19.94 -7.56
CA LEU A 175 -3.67 19.70 -6.80
C LEU A 175 -4.31 18.35 -7.15
N ASN A 176 -4.26 17.94 -8.42
CA ASN A 176 -4.73 16.61 -8.83
C ASN A 176 -3.84 15.52 -8.27
N ALA A 177 -2.51 15.71 -8.27
CA ALA A 177 -1.58 14.77 -7.66
C ALA A 177 -1.81 14.64 -6.15
N PHE A 178 -2.11 15.74 -5.45
CA PHE A 178 -2.45 15.72 -4.03
C PHE A 178 -3.72 14.88 -3.75
N GLU A 179 -4.80 15.11 -4.49
CA GLU A 179 -6.05 14.35 -4.32
C GLU A 179 -5.87 12.87 -4.72
N LEU A 180 -5.09 12.60 -5.77
CA LEU A 180 -4.73 11.25 -6.16
C LEU A 180 -4.01 10.50 -5.03
N MET A 181 -3.01 11.10 -4.41
CA MET A 181 -2.26 10.50 -3.31
C MET A 181 -3.11 10.31 -2.07
N LYS A 182 -4.02 11.23 -1.79
CA LYS A 182 -4.98 11.13 -0.68
C LYS A 182 -5.93 9.93 -0.87
N ASP A 183 -6.47 9.74 -2.07
CA ASP A 183 -7.34 8.60 -2.39
C ASP A 183 -6.55 7.27 -2.40
N ARG A 184 -5.37 7.24 -3.00
CA ARG A 184 -4.51 6.05 -3.00
C ARG A 184 -4.08 5.64 -1.59
N LYS A 185 -3.65 6.57 -0.76
CA LYS A 185 -3.31 6.31 0.65
C LYS A 185 -4.46 5.64 1.41
N SER A 186 -5.69 5.84 1.00
CA SER A 186 -6.86 5.26 1.68
C SER A 186 -7.09 3.78 1.32
N VAL A 187 -6.41 3.23 0.32
CA VAL A 187 -6.72 1.89 -0.21
C VAL A 187 -5.51 1.02 -0.57
N VAL A 188 -4.36 1.64 -0.84
CA VAL A 188 -3.12 0.95 -1.29
C VAL A 188 -2.19 0.67 -0.14
#